data_6947308ed272848834283e9ea817be19
#
_entry.id   6947308ed272848834283e9ea817be19
#
_cell.length_a   1.000
_cell.length_b   1.000
_cell.length_c   1.000
_cell.angle_alpha   90.00
_cell.angle_beta   90.00
_cell.angle_gamma   90.00
#
_symmetry.space_group_name_H-M   'P 1'
#
loop_
_entity.id
_entity.type
_entity.pdbx_description
1 polymer ?
#
loop_
_entity_poly.entity_id
_entity_poly.type
_entity_poly.pdbx_seq_one_letter_code
_entity_poly.pdbx_strand_id
1 'polypeptide(L)'
;MNNRPFAGRTAAVIDLAKLRSNIANIKARLKPGVEFTAVMKGDGYRHGIAGLYPTLKECGIDSYAVAIWEEGKMLRDAGATESVLILGDTADDMLDEAVKYDLDLTLFSLEGAENMAAAARRAGKKQNVQIKLNTGMNRIGFPVCQESFDTIKKICEMDDLNVTGIFTHFARADEGDHTSARKQLDLYLHAVNELEKMGVVIPKHHVANSPAILMLPEAQLDAVRCGDILYGLTPSDDFDWKNSGLQEILSWYTYVAMVKEVPAGSEIGYGGTFVTKRPTKIATLPVGFADGYSRYLSNRGKVIINGHEAPIIGRVCMDQCMADITDIPDVKRGDTVTLLGEGMSIEDMANMLDTNVDVIVCNISVRVPRVYINGDV
;
A
#
# COMPACT_ATOMS: atom_id res chain seq x y z
N MET A 1 -3.81 -28.90 21.25
CA MET A 1 -2.99 -28.31 20.17
C MET A 1 -3.37 -26.85 20.10
N ASN A 2 -2.40 -25.92 20.11
CA ASN A 2 -2.70 -24.48 20.05
C ASN A 2 -3.32 -24.17 18.69
N ASN A 3 -4.54 -23.65 18.72
CA ASN A 3 -5.33 -23.31 17.51
C ASN A 3 -4.92 -21.96 16.90
N ARG A 4 -3.58 -21.70 16.82
CA ARG A 4 -3.06 -20.48 16.24
C ARG A 4 -3.11 -20.54 14.70
N PRO A 5 -3.55 -19.49 14.01
CA PRO A 5 -3.60 -19.48 12.55
C PRO A 5 -2.21 -19.35 11.89
N PHE A 6 -1.14 -19.40 12.67
CA PHE A 6 0.25 -19.25 12.21
C PHE A 6 1.22 -20.11 13.01
N ALA A 7 2.37 -20.39 12.40
CA ALA A 7 3.53 -20.96 13.06
C ALA A 7 4.53 -19.85 13.47
N GLY A 8 5.40 -20.17 14.43
CA GLY A 8 6.46 -19.25 14.86
C GLY A 8 6.02 -18.22 15.91
N ARG A 9 6.73 -17.10 15.95
CA ARG A 9 6.66 -16.06 16.99
C ARG A 9 5.57 -15.04 16.74
N THR A 10 5.45 -14.58 15.52
CA THR A 10 4.47 -13.60 15.05
C THR A 10 4.28 -13.80 13.54
N ALA A 11 3.13 -13.44 13.00
CA ALA A 11 2.86 -13.51 11.56
C ALA A 11 1.79 -12.50 11.14
N ALA A 12 1.96 -11.94 9.95
CA ALA A 12 0.92 -11.24 9.22
C ALA A 12 0.16 -12.25 8.35
N VAL A 13 -1.11 -12.44 8.64
CA VAL A 13 -2.01 -13.38 7.93
C VAL A 13 -2.78 -12.58 6.89
N ILE A 14 -2.69 -12.99 5.63
CA ILE A 14 -3.31 -12.34 4.48
C ILE A 14 -4.45 -13.22 3.98
N ASP A 15 -5.67 -12.72 4.00
CA ASP A 15 -6.87 -13.43 3.55
C ASP A 15 -7.14 -13.15 2.06
N LEU A 16 -6.85 -14.13 1.21
CA LEU A 16 -7.02 -14.01 -0.24
C LEU A 16 -8.50 -14.06 -0.68
N ALA A 17 -9.40 -14.61 0.13
CA ALA A 17 -10.84 -14.54 -0.17
C ALA A 17 -11.37 -13.11 0.01
N LYS A 18 -10.89 -12.39 1.05
CA LYS A 18 -11.21 -10.95 1.21
C LYS A 18 -10.64 -10.12 0.07
N LEU A 19 -9.41 -10.43 -0.41
CA LEU A 19 -8.82 -9.77 -1.57
C LEU A 19 -9.71 -9.93 -2.81
N ARG A 20 -10.16 -11.15 -3.12
CA ARG A 20 -11.10 -11.40 -4.22
C ARG A 20 -12.40 -10.62 -4.07
N SER A 21 -12.95 -10.58 -2.87
CA SER A 21 -14.15 -9.80 -2.55
C SER A 21 -13.94 -8.30 -2.79
N ASN A 22 -12.82 -7.74 -2.33
CA ASN A 22 -12.49 -6.34 -2.55
C ASN A 22 -12.38 -6.03 -4.04
N ILE A 23 -11.67 -6.86 -4.81
CA ILE A 23 -11.52 -6.69 -6.26
C ILE A 23 -12.88 -6.71 -6.96
N ALA A 24 -13.74 -7.67 -6.63
CA ALA A 24 -15.08 -7.75 -7.21
C ALA A 24 -15.91 -6.50 -6.89
N ASN A 25 -15.87 -6.03 -5.65
CA ASN A 25 -16.54 -4.80 -5.20
C ASN A 25 -16.03 -3.55 -5.93
N ILE A 26 -14.73 -3.44 -6.13
CA ILE A 26 -14.13 -2.31 -6.84
C ILE A 26 -14.49 -2.37 -8.33
N LYS A 27 -14.36 -3.52 -8.97
CA LYS A 27 -14.73 -3.72 -10.39
C LYS A 27 -16.20 -3.37 -10.66
N ALA A 28 -17.10 -3.68 -9.72
CA ALA A 28 -18.52 -3.32 -9.84
C ALA A 28 -18.78 -1.79 -9.84
N ARG A 29 -17.81 -0.97 -9.41
CA ARG A 29 -17.87 0.50 -9.42
C ARG A 29 -17.22 1.13 -10.64
N LEU A 30 -16.49 0.35 -11.43
CA LEU A 30 -15.85 0.86 -12.63
C LEU A 30 -16.84 0.98 -13.78
N LYS A 31 -16.66 2.00 -14.60
CA LYS A 31 -17.37 2.12 -15.88
C LYS A 31 -16.96 0.98 -16.82
N PRO A 32 -17.83 0.55 -17.73
CA PRO A 32 -17.47 -0.45 -18.72
C PRO A 32 -16.21 -0.05 -19.53
N GLY A 33 -15.26 -0.97 -19.69
CA GLY A 33 -14.04 -0.76 -20.46
C GLY A 33 -12.90 -0.05 -19.71
N VAL A 34 -13.10 0.37 -18.47
CA VAL A 34 -12.02 0.96 -17.64
C VAL A 34 -11.09 -0.13 -17.15
N GLU A 35 -9.79 -0.01 -17.46
CA GLU A 35 -8.76 -0.94 -17.01
C GLU A 35 -8.46 -0.78 -15.51
N PHE A 36 -8.21 -1.89 -14.85
CA PHE A 36 -7.84 -1.95 -13.44
C PHE A 36 -6.34 -2.14 -13.28
N THR A 37 -5.63 -1.09 -12.83
CA THR A 37 -4.23 -1.18 -12.44
C THR A 37 -4.12 -1.41 -10.94
N ALA A 38 -3.56 -2.56 -10.52
CA ALA A 38 -3.25 -2.83 -9.12
C ALA A 38 -1.94 -2.15 -8.72
N VAL A 39 -1.98 -1.30 -7.70
CA VAL A 39 -0.78 -0.63 -7.17
C VAL A 39 -0.14 -1.51 -6.10
N MET A 40 1.07 -2.01 -6.41
CA MET A 40 1.79 -3.02 -5.63
C MET A 40 3.07 -2.48 -4.96
N LYS A 41 3.24 -1.13 -4.90
CA LYS A 41 4.38 -0.49 -4.26
C LYS A 41 4.51 -0.89 -2.78
N GLY A 42 5.72 -0.78 -2.20
CA GLY A 42 5.99 -1.17 -0.82
C GLY A 42 5.83 -2.67 -0.57
N ASP A 43 6.19 -3.52 -1.57
CA ASP A 43 5.94 -4.95 -1.55
C ASP A 43 4.45 -5.27 -1.34
N GLY A 44 3.58 -4.65 -2.16
CA GLY A 44 2.13 -4.77 -2.04
C GLY A 44 1.63 -4.20 -0.70
N TYR A 45 2.08 -3.01 -0.32
CA TYR A 45 1.78 -2.42 1.00
C TYR A 45 2.12 -3.39 2.15
N ARG A 46 3.26 -4.08 2.03
CA ARG A 46 3.73 -5.12 2.95
C ARG A 46 2.85 -6.38 3.04
N HIS A 47 1.92 -6.55 2.12
CA HIS A 47 1.15 -7.80 2.01
C HIS A 47 1.91 -8.90 1.24
N GLY A 48 2.96 -8.54 0.50
CA GLY A 48 3.82 -9.47 -0.25
C GLY A 48 3.39 -9.66 -1.71
N ILE A 49 4.13 -9.06 -2.65
CA ILE A 49 3.85 -9.11 -4.10
C ILE A 49 3.70 -10.55 -4.60
N ALA A 50 4.68 -11.41 -4.29
CA ALA A 50 4.72 -12.77 -4.81
C ALA A 50 3.52 -13.63 -4.36
N GLY A 51 3.02 -13.40 -3.13
CA GLY A 51 1.88 -14.17 -2.61
C GLY A 51 0.53 -13.64 -3.08
N LEU A 52 0.44 -12.35 -3.43
CA LEU A 52 -0.81 -11.74 -3.92
C LEU A 52 -0.99 -11.96 -5.42
N TYR A 53 0.10 -11.93 -6.20
CA TYR A 53 0.04 -11.94 -7.67
C TYR A 53 -0.82 -13.06 -8.28
N PRO A 54 -0.75 -14.33 -7.83
CA PRO A 54 -1.60 -15.38 -8.39
C PRO A 54 -3.09 -15.06 -8.29
N THR A 55 -3.54 -14.57 -7.13
CA THR A 55 -4.94 -14.18 -6.91
C THR A 55 -5.34 -12.96 -7.74
N LEU A 56 -4.45 -11.98 -7.86
CA LEU A 56 -4.70 -10.79 -8.71
C LEU A 56 -4.86 -11.18 -10.18
N LYS A 57 -4.00 -12.08 -10.67
CA LYS A 57 -4.08 -12.62 -12.03
C LYS A 57 -5.38 -13.38 -12.27
N GLU A 58 -5.77 -14.28 -11.35
CA GLU A 58 -7.06 -15.00 -11.40
C GLU A 58 -8.26 -14.05 -11.47
N CYS A 59 -8.19 -12.94 -10.73
CA CYS A 59 -9.22 -11.91 -10.74
C CYS A 59 -9.21 -11.04 -12.01
N GLY A 60 -8.28 -11.27 -12.96
CA GLY A 60 -8.19 -10.54 -14.22
C GLY A 60 -7.84 -9.06 -13.99
N ILE A 61 -6.74 -8.80 -13.31
CA ILE A 61 -6.14 -7.46 -13.20
C ILE A 61 -5.42 -7.15 -14.51
N ASP A 62 -5.65 -5.95 -15.06
CA ASP A 62 -5.18 -5.59 -16.40
C ASP A 62 -3.70 -5.15 -16.42
N SER A 63 -3.24 -4.53 -15.34
CA SER A 63 -1.88 -4.02 -15.21
C SER A 63 -1.49 -3.80 -13.75
N TYR A 64 -0.20 -3.58 -13.52
CA TYR A 64 0.36 -3.34 -12.19
C TYR A 64 1.12 -2.02 -12.15
N ALA A 65 1.22 -1.42 -10.97
CA ALA A 65 2.04 -0.24 -10.74
C ALA A 65 2.85 -0.39 -9.45
N VAL A 66 4.13 -0.07 -9.52
CA VAL A 66 5.11 -0.19 -8.43
C VAL A 66 5.84 1.14 -8.22
N ALA A 67 6.62 1.25 -7.16
CA ALA A 67 7.42 2.46 -6.92
C ALA A 67 8.83 2.37 -7.49
N ILE A 68 9.44 1.18 -7.46
CA ILE A 68 10.85 0.94 -7.82
C ILE A 68 10.97 -0.30 -8.72
N TRP A 69 12.07 -0.40 -9.46
CA TRP A 69 12.29 -1.49 -10.42
C TRP A 69 12.39 -2.88 -9.75
N GLU A 70 12.90 -2.95 -8.52
CA GLU A 70 13.00 -4.20 -7.76
C GLU A 70 11.62 -4.82 -7.50
N GLU A 71 10.60 -3.99 -7.23
CA GLU A 71 9.22 -4.45 -7.07
C GLU A 71 8.64 -4.94 -8.39
N GLY A 72 8.98 -4.25 -9.49
CA GLY A 72 8.65 -4.71 -10.84
C GLY A 72 9.28 -6.06 -11.16
N LYS A 73 10.56 -6.24 -10.79
CA LYS A 73 11.25 -7.52 -10.88
C LYS A 73 10.55 -8.61 -10.06
N MET A 74 10.10 -8.31 -8.85
CA MET A 74 9.35 -9.28 -8.02
C MET A 74 8.07 -9.75 -8.71
N LEU A 75 7.33 -8.86 -9.38
CA LEU A 75 6.18 -9.24 -10.20
C LEU A 75 6.58 -10.14 -11.38
N ARG A 76 7.65 -9.80 -12.11
CA ARG A 76 8.17 -10.64 -13.22
C ARG A 76 8.62 -12.01 -12.73
N ASP A 77 9.34 -12.07 -11.60
CA ASP A 77 9.76 -13.33 -10.99
C ASP A 77 8.54 -14.18 -10.54
N ALA A 78 7.43 -13.55 -10.15
CA ALA A 78 6.18 -14.22 -9.85
C ALA A 78 5.39 -14.66 -11.11
N GLY A 79 5.87 -14.32 -12.30
CA GLY A 79 5.29 -14.73 -13.59
C GLY A 79 4.36 -13.69 -14.23
N ALA A 80 4.43 -12.41 -13.81
CA ALA A 80 3.66 -11.34 -14.45
C ALA A 80 4.14 -11.08 -15.88
N THR A 81 3.18 -11.04 -16.81
CA THR A 81 3.38 -10.69 -18.22
C THR A 81 2.66 -9.41 -18.60
N GLU A 82 1.77 -8.95 -17.76
CA GLU A 82 1.00 -7.72 -17.88
C GLU A 82 1.91 -6.49 -17.81
N SER A 83 1.43 -5.32 -18.23
CA SER A 83 2.17 -4.05 -18.06
C SER A 83 2.44 -3.78 -16.56
N VAL A 84 3.67 -3.37 -16.27
CA VAL A 84 4.11 -2.99 -14.92
C VAL A 84 4.73 -1.60 -14.99
N LEU A 85 4.04 -0.61 -14.47
CA LEU A 85 4.46 0.80 -14.45
C LEU A 85 5.24 1.13 -13.17
N ILE A 86 6.44 1.68 -13.30
CA ILE A 86 7.15 2.33 -12.21
C ILE A 86 6.60 3.76 -12.07
N LEU A 87 5.90 4.05 -10.97
CA LEU A 87 5.19 5.33 -10.75
C LEU A 87 6.11 6.52 -10.44
N GLY A 88 7.32 6.23 -9.97
CA GLY A 88 8.32 7.22 -9.58
C GLY A 88 9.42 7.40 -10.61
N ASP A 89 10.49 8.03 -10.16
CA ASP A 89 11.73 8.11 -10.90
C ASP A 89 12.44 6.75 -10.92
N THR A 90 13.19 6.49 -11.99
CA THR A 90 14.14 5.37 -12.04
C THR A 90 15.53 5.98 -12.25
N ALA A 91 16.40 5.76 -11.28
CA ALA A 91 17.78 6.28 -11.33
C ALA A 91 18.49 5.81 -12.60
N ASP A 92 19.29 6.69 -13.20
CA ASP A 92 19.93 6.44 -14.51
C ASP A 92 20.78 5.17 -14.55
N ASP A 93 21.42 4.80 -13.45
CA ASP A 93 22.22 3.59 -13.29
C ASP A 93 21.38 2.31 -13.17
N MET A 94 20.06 2.44 -12.97
CA MET A 94 19.09 1.33 -12.89
C MET A 94 18.23 1.19 -14.15
N LEU A 95 18.35 2.11 -15.13
CA LEU A 95 17.52 2.06 -16.36
C LEU A 95 17.72 0.77 -17.14
N ASP A 96 18.96 0.29 -17.26
CA ASP A 96 19.25 -0.95 -18.00
C ASP A 96 18.54 -2.17 -17.36
N GLU A 97 18.48 -2.23 -16.01
CA GLU A 97 17.75 -3.30 -15.33
C GLU A 97 16.23 -3.15 -15.53
N ALA A 98 15.68 -1.95 -15.41
CA ALA A 98 14.25 -1.70 -15.63
C ALA A 98 13.83 -2.07 -17.08
N VAL A 99 14.65 -1.69 -18.06
CA VAL A 99 14.45 -2.04 -19.49
C VAL A 99 14.53 -3.55 -19.69
N LYS A 100 15.49 -4.24 -19.07
CA LYS A 100 15.66 -5.70 -19.15
C LYS A 100 14.43 -6.48 -18.68
N TYR A 101 13.77 -5.99 -17.63
CA TYR A 101 12.56 -6.61 -17.07
C TYR A 101 11.25 -6.13 -17.73
N ASP A 102 11.32 -5.42 -18.88
CA ASP A 102 10.14 -4.92 -19.59
C ASP A 102 9.19 -4.12 -18.70
N LEU A 103 9.73 -3.20 -17.87
CA LEU A 103 8.94 -2.33 -17.02
C LEU A 103 8.62 -1.02 -17.76
N ASP A 104 7.38 -0.56 -17.69
CA ASP A 104 7.00 0.75 -18.19
C ASP A 104 7.58 1.83 -17.27
N LEU A 105 8.18 2.89 -17.84
CA LEU A 105 8.86 3.92 -17.06
C LEU A 105 8.08 5.23 -17.08
N THR A 106 8.08 5.94 -15.97
CA THR A 106 7.46 7.26 -15.85
C THR A 106 8.40 8.35 -16.34
N LEU A 107 7.92 9.20 -17.25
CA LEU A 107 8.65 10.34 -17.80
C LEU A 107 8.08 11.67 -17.34
N PHE A 108 8.97 12.59 -16.91
CA PHE A 108 8.62 13.94 -16.47
C PHE A 108 9.73 14.98 -16.77
N SER A 109 10.71 14.61 -17.62
CA SER A 109 11.76 15.53 -18.12
C SER A 109 12.29 15.07 -19.47
N LEU A 110 12.88 15.99 -20.26
CA LEU A 110 13.54 15.65 -21.51
C LEU A 110 14.82 14.83 -21.26
N GLU A 111 15.62 15.21 -20.26
CA GLU A 111 16.83 14.50 -19.87
C GLU A 111 16.52 13.03 -19.53
N GLY A 112 15.48 12.78 -18.73
CA GLY A 112 15.03 11.42 -18.42
C GLY A 112 14.64 10.65 -19.68
N ALA A 113 13.96 11.30 -20.65
CA ALA A 113 13.60 10.67 -21.91
C ALA A 113 14.84 10.29 -22.74
N GLU A 114 15.84 11.15 -22.81
CA GLU A 114 17.11 10.90 -23.52
C GLU A 114 17.89 9.73 -22.88
N ASN A 115 17.93 9.66 -21.54
CA ASN A 115 18.58 8.59 -20.80
C ASN A 115 17.86 7.25 -20.98
N MET A 116 16.51 7.24 -20.94
CA MET A 116 15.70 6.05 -21.20
C MET A 116 15.84 5.58 -22.67
N ALA A 117 15.84 6.51 -23.63
CA ALA A 117 16.08 6.18 -25.03
C ALA A 117 17.48 5.58 -25.25
N ALA A 118 18.49 6.08 -24.55
CA ALA A 118 19.84 5.51 -24.59
C ALA A 118 19.88 4.07 -24.01
N ALA A 119 19.18 3.81 -22.91
CA ALA A 119 19.06 2.46 -22.34
C ALA A 119 18.32 1.52 -23.29
N ALA A 120 17.23 1.98 -23.91
CA ALA A 120 16.46 1.23 -24.92
C ALA A 120 17.35 0.82 -26.12
N ARG A 121 18.16 1.75 -26.64
CA ARG A 121 19.13 1.47 -27.71
C ARG A 121 20.16 0.43 -27.31
N ARG A 122 20.71 0.50 -26.08
CA ARG A 122 21.64 -0.52 -25.57
C ARG A 122 21.00 -1.89 -25.50
N ALA A 123 19.71 -1.95 -25.17
CA ALA A 123 18.94 -3.19 -25.12
C ALA A 123 18.43 -3.67 -26.48
N GLY A 124 18.57 -2.88 -27.54
CA GLY A 124 18.10 -3.20 -28.90
C GLY A 124 16.58 -3.28 -29.02
N LYS A 125 15.82 -2.54 -28.22
CA LYS A 125 14.34 -2.55 -28.23
C LYS A 125 13.77 -1.15 -27.96
N LYS A 126 12.47 -0.96 -28.27
CA LYS A 126 11.74 0.22 -27.83
C LYS A 126 11.34 0.08 -26.37
N GLN A 127 11.46 1.18 -25.62
CA GLN A 127 11.05 1.24 -24.22
C GLN A 127 9.66 1.86 -24.07
N ASN A 128 8.75 1.16 -23.39
CA ASN A 128 7.46 1.71 -23.01
C ASN A 128 7.63 2.76 -21.93
N VAL A 129 7.00 3.92 -22.13
CA VAL A 129 7.04 5.03 -21.19
C VAL A 129 5.66 5.66 -21.03
N GLN A 130 5.41 6.25 -19.87
CA GLN A 130 4.17 6.99 -19.62
C GLN A 130 4.49 8.39 -19.12
N ILE A 131 3.86 9.39 -19.73
CA ILE A 131 4.05 10.80 -19.40
C ILE A 131 3.37 11.13 -18.09
N LYS A 132 4.10 11.73 -17.15
CA LYS A 132 3.54 12.24 -15.91
C LYS A 132 3.32 13.74 -15.99
N LEU A 133 2.06 14.19 -15.78
CA LEU A 133 1.72 15.60 -15.62
C LEU A 133 1.64 16.00 -14.14
N ASN A 134 2.07 17.20 -13.83
CA ASN A 134 1.84 17.85 -12.54
C ASN A 134 0.64 18.81 -12.66
N THR A 135 -0.49 18.39 -12.15
CA THR A 135 -1.71 19.20 -12.14
C THR A 135 -2.04 19.79 -10.76
N GLY A 136 -1.10 19.68 -9.80
CA GLY A 136 -1.29 20.27 -8.46
C GLY A 136 -0.75 19.46 -7.28
N MET A 137 -0.28 18.21 -7.50
CA MET A 137 0.39 17.42 -6.45
C MET A 137 1.78 17.98 -6.09
N ASN A 138 2.45 18.64 -7.05
CA ASN A 138 3.76 19.27 -6.90
C ASN A 138 4.87 18.36 -6.37
N ARG A 139 4.82 17.07 -6.77
CA ARG A 139 5.82 16.06 -6.40
C ARG A 139 6.75 15.74 -7.57
N ILE A 140 6.20 15.25 -8.68
CA ILE A 140 6.87 15.01 -9.97
C ILE A 140 5.88 15.23 -11.10
N GLY A 141 6.37 15.51 -12.30
CA GLY A 141 5.54 15.65 -13.53
C GLY A 141 5.84 16.93 -14.29
N PHE A 142 5.58 16.91 -15.60
CA PHE A 142 5.62 18.10 -16.43
C PHE A 142 4.57 19.12 -15.97
N PRO A 143 4.93 20.40 -15.76
CA PRO A 143 3.95 21.44 -15.53
C PRO A 143 3.04 21.60 -16.76
N VAL A 144 1.81 22.04 -16.57
CA VAL A 144 0.87 22.26 -17.68
C VAL A 144 1.14 23.63 -18.30
N CYS A 145 2.00 23.68 -19.29
CA CYS A 145 2.41 24.87 -20.02
C CYS A 145 2.93 24.53 -21.42
N GLN A 146 3.03 25.51 -22.31
CA GLN A 146 3.45 25.31 -23.70
C GLN A 146 4.82 24.65 -23.84
N GLU A 147 5.82 25.04 -23.02
CA GLU A 147 7.15 24.45 -23.04
C GLU A 147 7.13 22.94 -22.77
N SER A 148 6.27 22.50 -21.83
CA SER A 148 6.06 21.08 -21.55
C SER A 148 5.40 20.37 -22.71
N PHE A 149 4.42 20.99 -23.37
CA PHE A 149 3.76 20.38 -24.54
C PHE A 149 4.73 20.20 -25.69
N ASP A 150 5.57 21.20 -25.98
CA ASP A 150 6.62 21.12 -27.00
C ASP A 150 7.64 20.01 -26.68
N THR A 151 7.98 19.85 -25.40
CA THR A 151 8.87 18.80 -24.91
C THR A 151 8.24 17.42 -25.04
N ILE A 152 6.98 17.25 -24.62
CA ILE A 152 6.24 15.98 -24.74
C ILE A 152 6.11 15.57 -26.21
N LYS A 153 5.85 16.52 -27.10
CA LYS A 153 5.82 16.25 -28.54
C LYS A 153 7.16 15.69 -29.03
N LYS A 154 8.29 16.32 -28.65
CA LYS A 154 9.63 15.81 -29.01
C LYS A 154 9.86 14.39 -28.47
N ILE A 155 9.42 14.10 -27.26
CA ILE A 155 9.52 12.75 -26.66
C ILE A 155 8.73 11.74 -27.47
N CYS A 156 7.50 12.08 -27.90
CA CYS A 156 6.67 11.20 -28.72
C CYS A 156 7.27 10.93 -30.13
N GLU A 157 8.17 11.78 -30.60
CA GLU A 157 8.88 11.62 -31.87
C GLU A 157 10.19 10.81 -31.75
N MET A 158 10.59 10.37 -30.53
CA MET A 158 11.78 9.55 -30.31
C MET A 158 11.54 8.09 -30.72
N ASP A 159 12.31 7.60 -31.70
CA ASP A 159 12.15 6.23 -32.24
C ASP A 159 12.36 5.12 -31.19
N ASP A 160 13.17 5.36 -30.19
CA ASP A 160 13.54 4.39 -29.15
C ASP A 160 12.50 4.28 -28.02
N LEU A 161 11.55 5.21 -27.98
CA LEU A 161 10.50 5.26 -26.96
C LEU A 161 9.12 4.94 -27.55
N ASN A 162 8.28 4.31 -26.76
CA ASN A 162 6.88 4.06 -27.06
C ASN A 162 6.04 4.69 -25.94
N VAL A 163 5.41 5.83 -26.21
CA VAL A 163 4.57 6.53 -25.20
C VAL A 163 3.21 5.83 -25.13
N THR A 164 3.03 5.01 -24.10
CA THR A 164 1.84 4.15 -23.92
C THR A 164 0.74 4.80 -23.08
N GLY A 165 1.05 5.85 -22.34
CA GLY A 165 0.05 6.49 -21.49
C GLY A 165 0.48 7.86 -20.97
N ILE A 166 -0.51 8.59 -20.45
CA ILE A 166 -0.33 9.88 -19.78
C ILE A 166 -1.17 9.91 -18.51
N PHE A 167 -0.62 10.44 -17.43
CA PHE A 167 -1.30 10.41 -16.14
C PHE A 167 -0.94 11.58 -15.21
N THR A 168 -1.79 11.78 -14.22
CA THR A 168 -1.52 12.66 -13.08
C THR A 168 -1.86 11.95 -11.76
N HIS A 169 -1.75 12.66 -10.64
CA HIS A 169 -2.15 12.16 -9.33
C HIS A 169 -2.84 13.26 -8.53
N PHE A 170 -4.01 12.93 -8.01
CA PHE A 170 -4.76 13.86 -7.17
C PHE A 170 -4.09 14.04 -5.81
N ALA A 171 -4.06 15.28 -5.34
CA ALA A 171 -3.50 15.63 -4.04
C ALA A 171 -4.52 15.48 -2.90
N ARG A 172 -5.82 15.69 -3.20
CA ARG A 172 -6.90 15.81 -2.23
C ARG A 172 -8.20 15.17 -2.74
N ALA A 173 -8.12 13.96 -3.30
CA ALA A 173 -9.30 13.22 -3.73
C ALA A 173 -9.97 12.45 -2.57
N ASP A 174 -9.30 12.36 -1.43
CA ASP A 174 -9.71 11.75 -0.17
C ASP A 174 -10.58 12.66 0.70
N GLU A 175 -10.69 13.94 0.38
CA GLU A 175 -11.51 14.90 1.11
C GLU A 175 -12.93 14.96 0.55
N GLY A 176 -13.94 15.20 1.40
CA GLY A 176 -15.34 15.33 0.98
C GLY A 176 -15.59 16.54 0.04
N ASP A 177 -14.77 17.59 0.13
CA ASP A 177 -14.74 18.67 -0.87
C ASP A 177 -13.84 18.33 -2.07
N HIS A 178 -14.41 17.83 -3.12
CA HIS A 178 -13.71 17.46 -4.35
C HIS A 178 -13.32 18.63 -5.28
N THR A 179 -13.50 19.89 -4.86
CA THR A 179 -13.19 21.07 -5.69
C THR A 179 -11.73 21.05 -6.17
N SER A 180 -10.77 20.67 -5.29
CA SER A 180 -9.36 20.58 -5.65
C SER A 180 -9.11 19.48 -6.68
N ALA A 181 -9.67 18.29 -6.47
CA ALA A 181 -9.51 17.16 -7.39
C ALA A 181 -10.11 17.43 -8.77
N ARG A 182 -11.28 18.08 -8.83
CA ARG A 182 -11.92 18.51 -10.10
C ARG A 182 -11.08 19.53 -10.84
N LYS A 183 -10.51 20.54 -10.16
CA LYS A 183 -9.57 21.48 -10.80
C LYS A 183 -8.35 20.76 -11.38
N GLN A 184 -7.81 19.76 -10.69
CA GLN A 184 -6.71 18.96 -11.22
C GLN A 184 -7.13 18.14 -12.44
N LEU A 185 -8.34 17.59 -12.45
CA LEU A 185 -8.91 16.87 -13.59
C LEU A 185 -9.10 17.81 -14.79
N ASP A 186 -9.69 18.99 -14.57
CA ASP A 186 -9.90 19.98 -15.63
C ASP A 186 -8.56 20.41 -16.25
N LEU A 187 -7.54 20.65 -15.42
CA LEU A 187 -6.21 21.00 -15.88
C LEU A 187 -5.55 19.86 -16.67
N TYR A 188 -5.76 18.61 -16.25
CA TYR A 188 -5.31 17.43 -16.96
C TYR A 188 -5.97 17.31 -18.34
N LEU A 189 -7.29 17.44 -18.41
CA LEU A 189 -8.04 17.36 -19.65
C LEU A 189 -7.68 18.51 -20.62
N HIS A 190 -7.42 19.71 -20.08
CA HIS A 190 -6.89 20.82 -20.85
C HIS A 190 -5.54 20.47 -21.49
N ALA A 191 -4.59 19.91 -20.71
CA ALA A 191 -3.28 19.52 -21.23
C ALA A 191 -3.38 18.47 -22.34
N VAL A 192 -4.23 17.46 -22.17
CA VAL A 192 -4.48 16.44 -23.21
C VAL A 192 -5.01 17.09 -24.50
N ASN A 193 -6.02 17.96 -24.39
CA ASN A 193 -6.59 18.64 -25.55
C ASN A 193 -5.56 19.52 -26.28
N GLU A 194 -4.65 20.20 -25.56
CA GLU A 194 -3.58 20.98 -26.21
C GLU A 194 -2.57 20.08 -26.93
N LEU A 195 -2.21 18.94 -26.35
CA LEU A 195 -1.36 17.95 -27.00
C LEU A 195 -2.01 17.37 -28.27
N GLU A 196 -3.31 17.05 -28.24
CA GLU A 196 -4.06 16.57 -29.39
C GLU A 196 -4.10 17.60 -30.52
N LYS A 197 -4.28 18.89 -30.23
CA LYS A 197 -4.20 19.98 -31.20
C LYS A 197 -2.83 20.08 -31.87
N MET A 198 -1.76 19.66 -31.18
CA MET A 198 -0.41 19.59 -31.70
C MET A 198 -0.13 18.29 -32.47
N GLY A 199 -1.14 17.40 -32.64
CA GLY A 199 -1.04 16.13 -33.31
C GLY A 199 -0.45 15.01 -32.45
N VAL A 200 -0.36 15.21 -31.11
CA VAL A 200 0.12 14.20 -30.18
C VAL A 200 -1.08 13.47 -29.56
N VAL A 201 -1.27 12.21 -29.94
CA VAL A 201 -2.33 11.33 -29.41
C VAL A 201 -1.67 10.23 -28.57
N ILE A 202 -1.99 10.21 -27.28
CA ILE A 202 -1.47 9.21 -26.34
C ILE A 202 -2.62 8.23 -26.00
N PRO A 203 -2.41 6.91 -26.10
CA PRO A 203 -3.52 5.96 -26.11
C PRO A 203 -4.21 5.71 -24.77
N LYS A 204 -3.53 5.92 -23.64
CA LYS A 204 -4.10 5.59 -22.31
C LYS A 204 -4.04 6.78 -21.36
N HIS A 205 -5.16 7.12 -20.76
CA HIS A 205 -5.34 8.22 -19.81
C HIS A 205 -5.74 7.68 -18.45
N HIS A 206 -5.00 8.01 -17.39
CA HIS A 206 -5.37 7.59 -16.05
C HIS A 206 -5.02 8.60 -14.96
N VAL A 207 -6.03 9.00 -14.18
CA VAL A 207 -5.89 10.01 -13.13
C VAL A 207 -6.36 9.50 -11.76
N ALA A 208 -7.39 8.64 -11.73
CA ALA A 208 -8.02 8.17 -10.49
C ALA A 208 -7.07 7.30 -9.65
N ASN A 209 -6.89 7.67 -8.39
CA ASN A 209 -6.34 6.87 -7.30
C ASN A 209 -7.48 6.24 -6.48
N SER A 210 -7.19 5.52 -5.40
CA SER A 210 -8.17 4.82 -4.57
C SER A 210 -9.38 5.68 -4.16
N PRO A 211 -9.22 6.87 -3.53
CA PRO A 211 -10.38 7.69 -3.19
C PRO A 211 -11.14 8.17 -4.42
N ALA A 212 -10.48 8.54 -5.51
CA ALA A 212 -11.16 8.96 -6.72
C ALA A 212 -11.96 7.84 -7.40
N ILE A 213 -11.53 6.58 -7.28
CA ILE A 213 -12.32 5.42 -7.75
C ILE A 213 -13.67 5.37 -7.05
N LEU A 214 -13.70 5.65 -5.75
CA LEU A 214 -14.89 5.56 -4.91
C LEU A 214 -15.79 6.80 -5.02
N MET A 215 -15.20 8.00 -5.11
CA MET A 215 -15.91 9.27 -4.87
C MET A 215 -15.97 10.20 -6.10
N LEU A 216 -15.21 9.93 -7.17
CA LEU A 216 -15.11 10.77 -8.37
C LEU A 216 -15.27 9.94 -9.66
N PRO A 217 -16.48 9.44 -9.97
CA PRO A 217 -16.69 8.60 -11.15
C PRO A 217 -16.27 9.27 -12.46
N GLU A 218 -16.29 10.60 -12.54
CA GLU A 218 -15.83 11.37 -13.71
C GLU A 218 -14.34 11.24 -13.98
N ALA A 219 -13.54 10.87 -12.96
CA ALA A 219 -12.10 10.65 -13.07
C ALA A 219 -11.72 9.24 -13.57
N GLN A 220 -12.68 8.35 -13.73
CA GLN A 220 -12.46 7.03 -14.34
C GLN A 220 -12.37 7.18 -15.87
N LEU A 221 -11.17 7.48 -16.36
CA LEU A 221 -10.86 7.59 -17.79
C LEU A 221 -10.63 6.19 -18.40
N ASP A 222 -9.49 5.96 -19.06
CA ASP A 222 -9.20 4.64 -19.67
C ASP A 222 -8.76 3.60 -18.61
N ALA A 223 -8.11 4.06 -17.53
CA ALA A 223 -7.68 3.19 -16.44
C ALA A 223 -7.73 3.88 -15.06
N VAL A 224 -7.82 3.06 -14.01
CA VAL A 224 -7.73 3.50 -12.62
C VAL A 224 -6.54 2.83 -11.91
N ARG A 225 -5.99 3.51 -10.89
CA ARG A 225 -4.88 2.97 -10.08
C ARG A 225 -5.36 2.69 -8.66
N CYS A 226 -5.61 1.43 -8.40
CA CYS A 226 -6.16 0.94 -7.14
C CYS A 226 -5.02 0.51 -6.20
N GLY A 227 -4.81 1.27 -5.12
CA GLY A 227 -3.88 0.98 -4.03
C GLY A 227 -4.63 0.58 -2.77
N ASP A 228 -4.77 1.48 -1.83
CA ASP A 228 -5.28 1.30 -0.45
C ASP A 228 -6.53 0.41 -0.38
N ILE A 229 -7.54 0.72 -1.18
CA ILE A 229 -8.82 -0.01 -1.18
C ILE A 229 -8.71 -1.46 -1.67
N LEU A 230 -7.68 -1.80 -2.45
CA LEU A 230 -7.39 -3.17 -2.84
C LEU A 230 -7.12 -4.04 -1.60
N TYR A 231 -6.38 -3.48 -0.65
CA TYR A 231 -5.99 -4.12 0.61
C TYR A 231 -7.02 -3.95 1.73
N GLY A 232 -8.12 -3.24 1.43
CA GLY A 232 -9.14 -2.93 2.43
C GLY A 232 -8.72 -1.83 3.41
N LEU A 233 -7.79 -0.97 3.01
CA LEU A 233 -7.38 0.20 3.78
C LEU A 233 -8.30 1.37 3.44
N THR A 234 -8.83 2.04 4.47
CA THR A 234 -9.68 3.21 4.24
C THR A 234 -8.88 4.39 3.68
N PRO A 235 -9.28 4.93 2.52
CA PRO A 235 -8.55 6.02 1.90
C PRO A 235 -9.03 7.41 2.37
N SER A 236 -10.10 7.47 3.16
CA SER A 236 -10.77 8.74 3.52
C SER A 236 -11.73 8.54 4.70
N ASP A 237 -11.72 9.51 5.62
CA ASP A 237 -12.69 9.59 6.73
C ASP A 237 -14.09 10.04 6.23
N ASP A 238 -14.15 10.69 5.05
CA ASP A 238 -15.39 11.20 4.46
C ASP A 238 -16.16 10.14 3.63
N PHE A 239 -15.60 8.93 3.49
CA PHE A 239 -16.22 7.83 2.76
C PHE A 239 -16.93 6.86 3.72
N ASP A 240 -18.14 6.43 3.37
CA ASP A 240 -18.87 5.41 4.14
C ASP A 240 -18.23 4.02 3.98
N TRP A 241 -17.13 3.85 4.69
CA TRP A 241 -16.33 2.63 4.65
C TRP A 241 -17.12 1.41 5.14
N LYS A 242 -17.94 1.56 6.18
CA LYS A 242 -18.68 0.45 6.82
C LYS A 242 -19.66 -0.22 5.86
N ASN A 243 -20.24 0.55 4.96
CA ASN A 243 -21.20 0.05 3.97
C ASN A 243 -20.57 -0.20 2.59
N SER A 244 -19.27 -0.05 2.46
CA SER A 244 -18.56 -0.22 1.19
C SER A 244 -18.49 -1.68 0.71
N GLY A 245 -18.52 -2.63 1.63
CA GLY A 245 -18.24 -4.05 1.39
C GLY A 245 -16.74 -4.36 1.23
N LEU A 246 -15.86 -3.36 1.43
CA LEU A 246 -14.42 -3.53 1.43
C LEU A 246 -13.93 -3.97 2.82
N GLN A 247 -12.91 -4.83 2.87
CA GLN A 247 -12.45 -5.45 4.11
C GLN A 247 -10.93 -5.43 4.19
N GLU A 248 -10.38 -5.13 5.38
CA GLU A 248 -8.96 -5.33 5.66
C GLU A 248 -8.58 -6.80 5.40
N ILE A 249 -7.62 -7.02 4.51
CA ILE A 249 -7.18 -8.39 4.16
C ILE A 249 -6.05 -8.88 5.06
N LEU A 250 -5.41 -8.00 5.85
CA LEU A 250 -4.31 -8.30 6.74
C LEU A 250 -4.78 -8.38 8.18
N SER A 251 -4.34 -9.44 8.87
CA SER A 251 -4.37 -9.54 10.33
C SER A 251 -2.97 -9.85 10.85
N TRP A 252 -2.59 -9.28 11.97
CA TRP A 252 -1.28 -9.49 12.56
C TRP A 252 -1.40 -10.10 13.94
N TYR A 253 -0.74 -11.23 14.15
CA TYR A 253 -0.84 -12.03 15.37
C TYR A 253 0.51 -12.28 16.01
N THR A 254 0.48 -12.46 17.34
CA THR A 254 1.53 -13.03 18.16
C THR A 254 0.89 -13.98 19.19
N TYR A 255 1.61 -14.33 20.24
CA TYR A 255 1.09 -15.20 21.30
C TYR A 255 1.60 -14.78 22.68
N VAL A 256 0.98 -15.28 23.73
CA VAL A 256 1.44 -15.11 25.12
C VAL A 256 2.63 -16.04 25.36
N ALA A 257 3.84 -15.48 25.47
CA ALA A 257 5.06 -16.26 25.71
C ALA A 257 5.21 -16.66 27.21
N MET A 258 4.77 -15.77 28.10
CA MET A 258 4.86 -15.96 29.54
C MET A 258 3.73 -15.20 30.25
N VAL A 259 3.17 -15.79 31.30
CA VAL A 259 2.30 -15.11 32.27
C VAL A 259 3.02 -15.10 33.61
N LYS A 260 2.99 -13.95 34.28
CA LYS A 260 3.53 -13.76 35.64
C LYS A 260 2.68 -12.77 36.40
N GLU A 261 2.74 -12.84 37.73
CA GLU A 261 2.13 -11.85 38.60
C GLU A 261 3.24 -11.08 39.34
N VAL A 262 3.06 -9.77 39.51
CA VAL A 262 3.96 -8.89 40.24
C VAL A 262 3.18 -8.11 41.28
N PRO A 263 3.81 -7.78 42.45
CA PRO A 263 3.13 -6.99 43.47
C PRO A 263 2.88 -5.53 43.01
N ALA A 264 2.03 -4.82 43.77
CA ALA A 264 1.90 -3.36 43.64
C ALA A 264 3.26 -2.67 43.86
N GLY A 265 3.52 -1.59 43.15
CA GLY A 265 4.79 -0.86 43.21
C GLY A 265 5.89 -1.41 42.29
N SER A 266 5.62 -2.46 41.49
CA SER A 266 6.59 -3.01 40.56
C SER A 266 6.76 -2.14 39.33
N GLU A 267 8.01 -1.84 38.96
CA GLU A 267 8.36 -1.16 37.71
C GLU A 267 8.34 -2.13 36.53
N ILE A 268 7.76 -1.71 35.40
CA ILE A 268 7.62 -2.53 34.20
C ILE A 268 8.48 -2.03 33.05
N GLY A 269 9.37 -2.88 32.57
CA GLY A 269 10.19 -2.65 31.39
C GLY A 269 11.28 -1.58 31.55
N TYR A 270 11.88 -1.19 30.43
CA TYR A 270 12.97 -0.21 30.41
C TYR A 270 12.56 1.15 30.99
N GLY A 271 13.34 1.61 31.98
CA GLY A 271 13.17 2.93 32.61
C GLY A 271 11.97 3.01 33.55
N GLY A 272 11.33 1.86 33.91
CA GLY A 272 10.26 1.81 34.88
C GLY A 272 9.09 2.77 34.59
N THR A 273 8.78 3.00 33.31
CA THR A 273 7.80 4.03 32.89
C THR A 273 6.35 3.70 33.23
N PHE A 274 6.11 2.48 33.69
CA PHE A 274 4.86 2.03 34.26
C PHE A 274 5.13 1.42 35.63
N VAL A 275 4.35 1.82 36.64
CA VAL A 275 4.43 1.25 38.00
C VAL A 275 3.07 0.67 38.33
N THR A 276 3.04 -0.59 38.74
CA THR A 276 1.80 -1.29 39.10
C THR A 276 1.16 -0.66 40.34
N LYS A 277 -0.15 -0.41 40.35
CA LYS A 277 -0.91 0.15 41.46
C LYS A 277 -1.58 -0.93 42.34
N ARG A 278 -1.61 -2.17 41.86
CA ARG A 278 -2.18 -3.36 42.50
C ARG A 278 -1.37 -4.59 42.12
N PRO A 279 -1.54 -5.73 42.77
CA PRO A 279 -1.03 -6.99 42.22
C PRO A 279 -1.51 -7.14 40.77
N THR A 280 -0.58 -7.33 39.85
CA THR A 280 -0.84 -7.24 38.41
C THR A 280 -0.36 -8.51 37.70
N LYS A 281 -1.26 -9.14 36.93
CA LYS A 281 -0.91 -10.23 36.02
C LYS A 281 -0.45 -9.67 34.69
N ILE A 282 0.71 -10.12 34.22
CA ILE A 282 1.35 -9.58 33.03
C ILE A 282 1.55 -10.71 32.02
N ALA A 283 1.12 -10.48 30.79
CA ALA A 283 1.52 -11.28 29.63
C ALA A 283 2.76 -10.66 28.97
N THR A 284 3.79 -11.47 28.74
CA THR A 284 4.90 -11.09 27.86
C THR A 284 4.61 -11.60 26.46
N LEU A 285 4.67 -10.69 25.49
CA LEU A 285 4.36 -10.92 24.08
C LEU A 285 5.65 -10.85 23.26
N PRO A 286 6.00 -11.87 22.45
CA PRO A 286 7.24 -11.90 21.69
C PRO A 286 7.13 -11.12 20.37
N VAL A 287 6.79 -9.84 20.47
CA VAL A 287 6.72 -8.87 19.37
C VAL A 287 7.21 -7.52 19.87
N GLY A 288 7.95 -6.79 19.06
CA GLY A 288 8.48 -5.49 19.43
C GLY A 288 8.76 -4.58 18.22
N PHE A 289 9.48 -3.48 18.46
CA PHE A 289 9.67 -2.48 17.41
C PHE A 289 10.52 -2.95 16.21
N ALA A 290 11.34 -3.99 16.37
CA ALA A 290 12.05 -4.59 15.24
C ALA A 290 11.11 -5.41 14.33
N ASP A 291 9.93 -5.78 14.81
CA ASP A 291 8.87 -6.39 14.01
C ASP A 291 7.98 -5.35 13.32
N GLY A 292 8.12 -4.06 13.72
CA GLY A 292 7.24 -2.99 13.29
C GLY A 292 6.18 -2.58 14.32
N TYR A 293 6.10 -3.27 15.47
CA TYR A 293 5.18 -2.88 16.55
C TYR A 293 5.71 -1.62 17.25
N SER A 294 5.12 -0.49 16.94
CA SER A 294 5.66 0.84 17.23
C SER A 294 6.00 1.04 18.72
N ARG A 295 7.19 1.62 18.98
CA ARG A 295 7.59 2.01 20.34
C ARG A 295 6.72 3.12 20.94
N TYR A 296 6.02 3.90 20.10
CA TYR A 296 5.03 4.91 20.53
C TYR A 296 3.77 4.30 21.15
N LEU A 297 3.54 2.97 20.99
CA LEU A 297 2.49 2.25 21.70
C LEU A 297 2.82 1.97 23.17
N SER A 298 4.02 2.32 23.67
CA SER A 298 4.40 2.19 25.07
C SER A 298 3.43 2.94 25.99
N ASN A 299 2.79 2.24 26.93
CA ASN A 299 1.78 2.76 27.86
C ASN A 299 0.52 3.40 27.19
N ARG A 300 0.33 3.17 25.89
CA ARG A 300 -0.80 3.75 25.11
C ARG A 300 -1.55 2.71 24.29
N GLY A 301 -0.83 1.75 23.76
CA GLY A 301 -1.39 0.70 22.93
C GLY A 301 -2.18 -0.32 23.70
N LYS A 302 -2.93 -1.12 22.97
CA LYS A 302 -3.65 -2.29 23.46
C LYS A 302 -3.55 -3.42 22.44
N VAL A 303 -3.77 -4.62 22.89
CA VAL A 303 -3.88 -5.84 22.05
C VAL A 303 -5.12 -6.61 22.46
N ILE A 304 -5.56 -7.58 21.65
CA ILE A 304 -6.70 -8.42 22.00
C ILE A 304 -6.20 -9.80 22.41
N ILE A 305 -6.64 -10.27 23.58
CA ILE A 305 -6.35 -11.60 24.11
C ILE A 305 -7.66 -12.22 24.59
N ASN A 306 -8.00 -13.41 24.08
CA ASN A 306 -9.27 -14.10 24.42
C ASN A 306 -10.51 -13.21 24.24
N GLY A 307 -10.53 -12.32 23.23
CA GLY A 307 -11.62 -11.40 22.95
C GLY A 307 -11.68 -10.15 23.85
N HIS A 308 -10.69 -9.95 24.73
CA HIS A 308 -10.61 -8.81 25.64
C HIS A 308 -9.44 -7.89 25.29
N GLU A 309 -9.63 -6.60 25.48
CA GLU A 309 -8.55 -5.61 25.37
C GLU A 309 -7.55 -5.74 26.53
N ALA A 310 -6.27 -5.87 26.19
CA ALA A 310 -5.16 -5.90 27.12
C ALA A 310 -4.24 -4.69 26.87
N PRO A 311 -4.15 -3.70 27.78
CA PRO A 311 -3.32 -2.53 27.60
C PRO A 311 -1.83 -2.89 27.62
N ILE A 312 -1.05 -2.27 26.75
CA ILE A 312 0.42 -2.35 26.77
C ILE A 312 0.95 -1.50 27.93
N ILE A 313 1.72 -2.15 28.80
CA ILE A 313 2.32 -1.54 29.97
C ILE A 313 3.84 -1.55 29.92
N GLY A 314 4.46 -0.43 30.27
CA GLY A 314 5.90 -0.21 30.11
C GLY A 314 6.29 0.05 28.65
N ARG A 315 7.59 0.16 28.40
CA ARG A 315 8.12 0.43 27.06
C ARG A 315 8.09 -0.81 26.18
N VAL A 316 7.62 -0.66 24.93
CA VAL A 316 7.82 -1.68 23.89
C VAL A 316 9.32 -1.82 23.65
N CYS A 317 9.83 -3.04 23.77
CA CYS A 317 11.23 -3.39 23.57
C CYS A 317 11.48 -3.75 22.08
N MET A 318 12.73 -4.09 21.74
CA MET A 318 13.09 -4.48 20.39
C MET A 318 12.29 -5.69 19.91
N ASP A 319 12.17 -6.73 20.75
CA ASP A 319 11.62 -8.04 20.38
C ASP A 319 10.44 -8.48 21.24
N GLN A 320 10.07 -7.71 22.25
CA GLN A 320 9.03 -8.08 23.22
C GLN A 320 8.30 -6.83 23.73
N CYS A 321 7.04 -7.03 24.18
CA CYS A 321 6.30 -6.06 24.97
C CYS A 321 5.49 -6.77 26.06
N MET A 322 4.92 -5.99 26.97
CA MET A 322 4.15 -6.49 28.11
C MET A 322 2.73 -5.91 28.04
N ALA A 323 1.75 -6.76 28.34
CA ALA A 323 0.34 -6.36 28.45
C ALA A 323 -0.19 -6.70 29.85
N ASP A 324 -1.03 -5.81 30.41
CA ASP A 324 -1.77 -6.08 31.63
C ASP A 324 -2.97 -6.99 31.31
N ILE A 325 -2.99 -8.16 31.96
CA ILE A 325 -4.05 -9.17 31.80
C ILE A 325 -4.75 -9.45 33.14
N THR A 326 -4.64 -8.56 34.13
CA THR A 326 -5.15 -8.78 35.48
C THR A 326 -6.64 -9.10 35.49
N ASP A 327 -7.41 -8.40 34.64
CA ASP A 327 -8.87 -8.51 34.59
C ASP A 327 -9.34 -9.46 33.46
N ILE A 328 -8.42 -10.15 32.77
CA ILE A 328 -8.74 -11.09 31.70
C ILE A 328 -8.66 -12.52 32.25
N PRO A 329 -9.75 -13.29 32.21
CA PRO A 329 -9.75 -14.64 32.76
C PRO A 329 -8.92 -15.62 31.90
N ASP A 330 -8.35 -16.62 32.55
CA ASP A 330 -7.77 -17.83 31.97
C ASP A 330 -6.67 -17.64 30.91
N VAL A 331 -6.02 -16.47 30.87
CA VAL A 331 -4.89 -16.24 29.97
C VAL A 331 -3.71 -17.12 30.35
N LYS A 332 -3.18 -17.83 29.37
CA LYS A 332 -2.05 -18.77 29.55
C LYS A 332 -1.05 -18.65 28.40
N ARG A 333 0.13 -19.21 28.64
CA ARG A 333 1.16 -19.35 27.61
C ARG A 333 0.60 -20.09 26.38
N GLY A 334 0.82 -19.50 25.21
CA GLY A 334 0.40 -20.06 23.93
C GLY A 334 -0.92 -19.47 23.41
N ASP A 335 -1.66 -18.73 24.21
CA ASP A 335 -2.87 -18.05 23.73
C ASP A 335 -2.54 -17.06 22.62
N THR A 336 -3.40 -17.00 21.62
CA THR A 336 -3.24 -16.06 20.50
C THR A 336 -3.48 -14.63 20.95
N VAL A 337 -2.66 -13.73 20.47
CA VAL A 337 -2.78 -12.29 20.68
C VAL A 337 -2.97 -11.61 19.33
N THR A 338 -4.05 -10.87 19.16
CA THR A 338 -4.31 -10.06 17.99
C THR A 338 -3.67 -8.68 18.17
N LEU A 339 -2.75 -8.35 17.26
CA LEU A 339 -2.13 -7.03 17.16
C LEU A 339 -2.90 -6.12 16.19
N LEU A 340 -3.35 -6.71 15.07
CA LEU A 340 -4.25 -6.14 14.08
C LEU A 340 -5.25 -7.23 13.62
N GLY A 341 -6.51 -6.85 13.39
CA GLY A 341 -7.58 -7.74 12.96
C GLY A 341 -8.82 -7.59 13.85
N GLU A 342 -9.50 -8.69 14.15
CA GLU A 342 -10.74 -8.64 14.94
C GLU A 342 -10.53 -7.96 16.31
N GLY A 343 -11.28 -6.89 16.55
CA GLY A 343 -11.20 -6.08 17.78
C GLY A 343 -10.08 -5.03 17.80
N MET A 344 -9.23 -4.98 16.77
CA MET A 344 -8.15 -4.01 16.61
C MET A 344 -7.91 -3.75 15.12
N SER A 345 -8.63 -2.80 14.54
CA SER A 345 -8.47 -2.44 13.13
C SER A 345 -7.13 -1.72 12.87
N ILE A 346 -6.73 -1.67 11.60
CA ILE A 346 -5.56 -0.87 11.18
C ILE A 346 -5.81 0.61 11.46
N GLU A 347 -7.05 1.08 11.28
CA GLU A 347 -7.48 2.44 11.59
C GLU A 347 -7.38 2.75 13.10
N ASP A 348 -7.81 1.83 14.00
CA ASP A 348 -7.65 2.00 15.45
C ASP A 348 -6.18 2.21 15.83
N MET A 349 -5.27 1.44 15.24
CA MET A 349 -3.84 1.58 15.50
C MET A 349 -3.27 2.88 14.91
N ALA A 350 -3.71 3.28 13.73
CA ALA A 350 -3.32 4.54 13.10
C ALA A 350 -3.74 5.74 13.96
N ASN A 351 -4.97 5.73 14.47
CA ASN A 351 -5.49 6.75 15.38
C ASN A 351 -4.71 6.81 16.71
N MET A 352 -4.33 5.66 17.29
CA MET A 352 -3.48 5.65 18.50
C MET A 352 -2.10 6.25 18.25
N LEU A 353 -1.58 6.18 17.02
CA LEU A 353 -0.25 6.64 16.65
C LEU A 353 -0.23 8.01 15.98
N ASP A 354 -1.41 8.63 15.78
CA ASP A 354 -1.57 9.90 15.06
C ASP A 354 -0.92 9.86 13.66
N THR A 355 -1.30 8.84 12.90
CA THR A 355 -0.75 8.57 11.54
C THR A 355 -1.82 7.96 10.64
N ASN A 356 -1.49 7.69 9.37
CA ASN A 356 -2.40 7.05 8.44
C ASN A 356 -2.23 5.50 8.41
N VAL A 357 -3.21 4.82 7.84
CA VAL A 357 -3.29 3.35 7.75
C VAL A 357 -2.12 2.74 6.96
N ASP A 358 -1.63 3.43 5.93
CA ASP A 358 -0.50 2.96 5.11
C ASP A 358 0.78 2.81 5.93
N VAL A 359 1.03 3.77 6.84
CA VAL A 359 2.21 3.73 7.72
C VAL A 359 2.17 2.50 8.62
N ILE A 360 0.97 2.13 9.11
CA ILE A 360 0.82 0.96 9.98
C ILE A 360 1.24 -0.31 9.25
N VAL A 361 0.68 -0.56 8.07
CA VAL A 361 0.97 -1.80 7.32
C VAL A 361 2.40 -1.80 6.77
N CYS A 362 2.87 -0.66 6.25
CA CYS A 362 4.22 -0.53 5.68
C CYS A 362 5.33 -0.68 6.72
N ASN A 363 5.05 -0.42 8.00
CA ASN A 363 6.01 -0.63 9.09
C ASN A 363 6.14 -2.09 9.52
N ILE A 364 5.23 -3.00 9.14
CA ILE A 364 5.38 -4.42 9.46
C ILE A 364 6.64 -4.95 8.78
N SER A 365 7.65 -5.27 9.59
CA SER A 365 8.99 -5.65 9.14
C SER A 365 8.97 -6.89 8.25
N VAL A 366 9.93 -6.97 7.34
CA VAL A 366 10.17 -8.16 6.49
C VAL A 366 10.48 -9.42 7.30
N ARG A 367 10.91 -9.30 8.54
CA ARG A 367 11.16 -10.44 9.44
C ARG A 367 9.87 -11.07 9.99
N VAL A 368 8.71 -10.41 9.85
CA VAL A 368 7.39 -10.97 10.17
C VAL A 368 6.94 -11.80 8.97
N PRO A 369 6.79 -13.12 9.09
CA PRO A 369 6.32 -13.95 7.97
C PRO A 369 4.93 -13.54 7.50
N ARG A 370 4.71 -13.54 6.18
CA ARG A 370 3.39 -13.45 5.55
C ARG A 370 2.83 -14.85 5.36
N VAL A 371 1.63 -15.07 5.86
CA VAL A 371 0.91 -16.35 5.76
C VAL A 371 -0.37 -16.10 4.98
N TYR A 372 -0.51 -16.75 3.83
CA TYR A 372 -1.67 -16.59 2.98
C TYR A 372 -2.69 -17.69 3.28
N ILE A 373 -3.94 -17.30 3.47
CA ILE A 373 -5.07 -18.20 3.73
C ILE A 373 -6.15 -18.03 2.67
N ASN A 374 -7.02 -19.03 2.52
CA ASN A 374 -8.13 -19.04 1.57
C ASN A 374 -7.66 -18.81 0.12
N GLY A 375 -6.48 -19.33 -0.24
CA GLY A 375 -5.86 -19.24 -1.56
C GLY A 375 -6.42 -20.23 -2.56
N ASP A 376 -6.88 -21.39 -2.10
CA ASP A 376 -7.43 -22.44 -2.94
C ASP A 376 -8.94 -22.22 -3.16
N VAL A 377 -9.36 -22.13 -4.41
CA VAL A 377 -10.74 -22.27 -4.85
C VAL A 377 -10.88 -23.61 -5.55
#